data_3783a7d8e1b9d4355d3a21bb4c1bad8a
#
_entry.id   3783a7d8e1b9d4355d3a21bb4c1bad8a
#
_cell.length_a   1.000
_cell.length_b   1.000
_cell.length_c   1.000
_cell.angle_alpha   90.00
_cell.angle_beta   90.00
_cell.angle_gamma   90.00
#
_symmetry.space_group_name_H-M   'P 1'
#
loop_
_entity.id
_entity.type
_entity.pdbx_description
1 polymer ?
#
loop_
_entity_poly.entity_id
_entity_poly.type
_entity_poly.pdbx_seq_one_letter_code
_entity_poly.pdbx_strand_id
1 'polypeptide(L)'
;MSRINGKPSFVLYVEGPRDRGVLEAWARAFSPPLSRALPSITVILGGRQPARAAGDFRERRERGGATAALCVLDRDGRADAPPPAPEEPGLEFFTWGRRHIESYLLVPDAIRRSLRLAADDSRIERFFRSELPAPDDEPALRELAAKPLFAAHGRLERLLGRRVSPGQVARAMRSGELHGEVRDLLARLCAGLGIREAATVVRRPLRIP
;
A
#
# COMPACT_ATOMS: atom_id res chain seq x y z
N MET A 1 30.21 2.91 25.84
CA MET A 1 28.84 2.41 25.54
C MET A 1 28.06 3.50 24.84
N SER A 2 28.03 3.47 23.52
CA SER A 2 27.35 4.49 22.69
C SER A 2 25.84 4.29 22.77
N ARG A 3 25.12 5.24 23.33
CA ARG A 3 23.67 5.33 23.22
C ARG A 3 23.34 5.80 21.80
N ILE A 4 23.04 4.86 20.91
CA ILE A 4 22.36 5.16 19.67
C ILE A 4 20.94 5.53 20.06
N ASN A 5 20.53 6.76 19.70
CA ASN A 5 19.24 7.39 19.95
C ASN A 5 18.11 6.37 20.06
N GLY A 6 17.48 6.28 21.25
CA GLY A 6 16.48 5.29 21.66
C GLY A 6 15.13 5.37 20.92
N LYS A 7 15.13 5.29 19.61
CA LYS A 7 13.93 4.98 18.84
C LYS A 7 13.84 3.47 18.66
N PRO A 8 12.67 2.87 18.92
CA PRO A 8 12.49 1.46 18.64
C PRO A 8 12.84 1.20 17.17
N SER A 9 13.67 0.21 16.93
CA SER A 9 13.96 -0.27 15.59
C SER A 9 12.69 -0.93 15.07
N PHE A 10 12.15 -0.39 13.96
CA PHE A 10 10.90 -0.84 13.36
C PHE A 10 11.17 -1.67 12.10
N VAL A 11 10.40 -2.74 11.89
CA VAL A 11 10.49 -3.60 10.70
C VAL A 11 9.12 -3.67 10.01
N LEU A 12 9.12 -3.50 8.69
CA LEU A 12 7.96 -3.72 7.84
C LEU A 12 8.14 -5.01 7.05
N TYR A 13 7.22 -5.97 7.22
CA TYR A 13 7.17 -7.18 6.40
C TYR A 13 6.12 -7.02 5.32
N VAL A 14 6.46 -7.41 4.09
CA VAL A 14 5.57 -7.44 2.93
C VAL A 14 5.69 -8.76 2.18
N GLU A 15 4.65 -9.16 1.47
CA GLU A 15 4.64 -10.44 0.76
C GLU A 15 5.65 -10.48 -0.39
N GLY A 16 5.73 -9.41 -1.18
CA GLY A 16 6.53 -9.40 -2.37
C GLY A 16 7.20 -8.07 -2.73
N PRO A 17 8.09 -8.09 -3.73
CA PRO A 17 8.77 -6.88 -4.20
C PRO A 17 7.81 -5.88 -4.84
N ARG A 18 6.67 -6.33 -5.36
CA ARG A 18 5.61 -5.48 -5.91
C ARG A 18 4.97 -4.66 -4.81
N ASP A 19 4.60 -5.30 -3.69
CA ASP A 19 3.97 -4.63 -2.55
C ASP A 19 4.89 -3.57 -1.98
N ARG A 20 6.17 -3.90 -1.80
CA ARG A 20 7.20 -2.94 -1.43
C ARG A 20 7.22 -1.74 -2.37
N GLY A 21 7.27 -1.96 -3.68
CA GLY A 21 7.34 -0.89 -4.67
C GLY A 21 6.09 0.00 -4.69
N VAL A 22 4.91 -0.57 -4.45
CA VAL A 22 3.64 0.16 -4.33
C VAL A 22 3.63 1.00 -3.05
N LEU A 23 3.99 0.43 -1.91
CA LEU A 23 4.05 1.15 -0.63
C LEU A 23 5.06 2.29 -0.65
N GLU A 24 6.26 2.09 -1.23
CA GLU A 24 7.25 3.15 -1.41
C GLU A 24 6.73 4.30 -2.29
N ALA A 25 5.95 3.99 -3.34
CA ALA A 25 5.35 4.99 -4.21
C ALA A 25 4.26 5.80 -3.49
N TRP A 26 3.37 5.14 -2.76
CA TRP A 26 2.35 5.79 -1.97
C TRP A 26 2.93 6.63 -0.83
N ALA A 27 3.94 6.12 -0.14
CA ALA A 27 4.64 6.86 0.90
C ALA A 27 5.24 8.17 0.36
N ARG A 28 5.72 8.19 -0.89
CA ARG A 28 6.24 9.41 -1.52
C ARG A 28 5.17 10.49 -1.67
N ALA A 29 3.93 10.09 -2.00
CA ALA A 29 2.81 11.01 -2.12
C ALA A 29 2.24 11.43 -0.76
N PHE A 30 2.43 10.61 0.29
CA PHE A 30 1.90 10.82 1.63
C PHE A 30 2.88 11.55 2.55
N SER A 31 4.10 11.03 2.69
CA SER A 31 5.14 11.53 3.61
C SER A 31 6.55 11.29 3.06
N PRO A 32 7.25 12.32 2.57
CA PRO A 32 8.63 12.18 2.10
C PRO A 32 9.61 11.56 3.11
N PRO A 33 9.52 11.84 4.44
CA PRO A 33 10.33 11.14 5.42
C PRO A 33 10.07 9.64 5.47
N LEU A 34 8.79 9.20 5.42
CA LEU A 34 8.41 7.80 5.37
C LEU A 34 8.99 7.12 4.13
N SER A 35 8.83 7.74 2.96
CA SER A 35 9.36 7.22 1.69
C SER A 35 10.87 6.95 1.74
N ARG A 36 11.64 7.79 2.44
CA ARG A 36 13.08 7.59 2.63
C ARG A 36 13.41 6.46 3.60
N ALA A 37 12.56 6.22 4.59
CA ALA A 37 12.78 5.19 5.60
C ALA A 37 12.43 3.78 5.10
N LEU A 38 11.37 3.64 4.30
CA LEU A 38 10.83 2.35 3.87
C LEU A 38 11.86 1.38 3.28
N PRO A 39 12.77 1.78 2.37
CA PRO A 39 13.72 0.83 1.78
C PRO A 39 14.61 0.12 2.80
N SER A 40 14.95 0.79 3.90
CA SER A 40 15.86 0.25 4.92
C SER A 40 15.18 -0.62 5.99
N ILE A 41 13.86 -0.52 6.12
CA ILE A 41 13.09 -1.25 7.13
C ILE A 41 12.25 -2.39 6.55
N THR A 42 12.14 -2.49 5.21
CA THR A 42 11.25 -3.45 4.56
C THR A 42 11.94 -4.78 4.30
N VAL A 43 11.32 -5.85 4.78
CA VAL A 43 11.69 -7.25 4.54
C VAL A 43 10.64 -7.89 3.64
N ILE A 44 11.08 -8.56 2.58
CA ILE A 44 10.23 -9.29 1.65
C ILE A 44 10.15 -10.75 2.08
N LEU A 45 8.94 -11.25 2.30
CA LEU A 45 8.71 -12.62 2.77
C LEU A 45 8.77 -13.67 1.65
N GLY A 46 8.50 -13.29 0.40
CA GLY A 46 8.40 -14.22 -0.72
C GLY A 46 7.03 -14.92 -0.79
N GLY A 47 5.97 -14.22 -0.40
CA GLY A 47 4.57 -14.66 -0.37
C GLY A 47 3.94 -14.47 1.01
N ARG A 48 2.68 -14.93 1.16
CA ARG A 48 1.93 -14.84 2.42
C ARG A 48 2.50 -15.82 3.45
N GLN A 49 3.47 -15.38 4.22
CA GLN A 49 4.19 -16.20 5.21
C GLN A 49 4.22 -15.54 6.61
N PRO A 50 3.08 -15.45 7.33
CA PRO A 50 3.03 -14.82 8.65
C PRO A 50 3.95 -15.48 9.67
N ALA A 51 4.08 -16.81 9.67
CA ALA A 51 4.98 -17.53 10.55
C ALA A 51 6.46 -17.17 10.32
N ARG A 52 6.85 -16.94 9.06
CA ARG A 52 8.20 -16.48 8.72
C ARG A 52 8.46 -15.07 9.25
N ALA A 53 7.45 -14.17 9.15
CA ALA A 53 7.55 -12.84 9.72
C ALA A 53 7.75 -12.90 11.24
N ALA A 54 6.98 -13.76 11.94
CA ALA A 54 7.11 -13.95 13.38
C ALA A 54 8.48 -14.49 13.77
N GLY A 55 9.00 -15.50 13.07
CA GLY A 55 10.33 -16.07 13.31
C GLY A 55 11.45 -15.05 13.10
N ASP A 56 11.47 -14.34 11.98
CA ASP A 56 12.49 -13.31 11.70
C ASP A 56 12.40 -12.15 12.72
N PHE A 57 11.18 -11.75 13.11
CA PHE A 57 11.01 -10.69 14.10
C PHE A 57 11.52 -11.11 15.48
N ARG A 58 11.25 -12.35 15.92
CA ARG A 58 11.77 -12.92 17.18
C ARG A 58 13.29 -12.87 17.19
N GLU A 59 13.95 -13.37 16.17
CA GLU A 59 15.41 -13.35 16.07
C GLU A 59 15.99 -11.93 16.13
N ARG A 60 15.36 -10.98 15.42
CA ARG A 60 15.78 -9.57 15.45
C ARG A 60 15.64 -8.96 16.82
N ARG A 61 14.54 -9.25 17.51
CA ARG A 61 14.27 -8.76 18.86
C ARG A 61 15.29 -9.30 19.87
N GLU A 62 15.59 -10.59 19.81
CA GLU A 62 16.60 -11.24 20.68
C GLU A 62 18.00 -10.64 20.49
N ARG A 63 18.34 -10.24 19.27
CA ARG A 63 19.60 -9.54 18.96
C ARG A 63 19.56 -8.04 19.29
N GLY A 64 18.47 -7.53 19.85
CA GLY A 64 18.29 -6.10 20.14
C GLY A 64 18.13 -5.21 18.90
N GLY A 65 17.84 -5.79 17.73
CA GLY A 65 17.77 -5.09 16.45
C GLY A 65 16.37 -4.58 16.08
N ALA A 66 15.31 -5.06 16.74
CA ALA A 66 13.94 -4.62 16.49
C ALA A 66 13.09 -4.71 17.76
N THR A 67 12.20 -3.73 17.95
CA THR A 67 11.27 -3.68 19.09
C THR A 67 9.82 -3.61 18.65
N ALA A 68 9.56 -3.26 17.41
CA ALA A 68 8.23 -3.21 16.82
C ALA A 68 8.27 -3.62 15.34
N ALA A 69 7.19 -4.23 14.87
CA ALA A 69 7.06 -4.60 13.48
C ALA A 69 5.59 -4.59 13.02
N LEU A 70 5.40 -4.37 11.72
CA LEU A 70 4.12 -4.50 11.05
C LEU A 70 4.27 -5.45 9.86
N CYS A 71 3.44 -6.48 9.80
CA CYS A 71 3.36 -7.41 8.67
C CYS A 71 2.11 -7.12 7.85
N VAL A 72 2.29 -6.68 6.61
CA VAL A 72 1.20 -6.34 5.69
C VAL A 72 0.93 -7.52 4.76
N LEU A 73 -0.32 -7.98 4.74
CA LEU A 73 -0.75 -9.16 4.02
C LEU A 73 -1.94 -8.85 3.11
N ASP A 74 -1.96 -9.48 1.93
CA ASP A 74 -3.18 -9.53 1.12
C ASP A 74 -4.24 -10.39 1.82
N ARG A 75 -5.52 -10.03 1.65
CA ARG A 75 -6.63 -10.84 2.15
C ARG A 75 -6.80 -12.13 1.33
N ASP A 76 -6.44 -12.08 0.06
CA ASP A 76 -6.68 -13.13 -0.94
C ASP A 76 -8.18 -13.53 -0.98
N GLY A 77 -8.52 -14.79 -0.97
CA GLY A 77 -9.92 -15.27 -0.90
C GLY A 77 -10.41 -15.61 0.51
N ARG A 78 -9.76 -15.08 1.55
CA ARG A 78 -10.02 -15.43 2.95
C ARG A 78 -10.86 -14.36 3.65
N ALA A 79 -12.07 -14.12 3.12
CA ALA A 79 -12.95 -13.04 3.59
C ALA A 79 -13.20 -13.07 5.11
N ASP A 80 -13.32 -14.28 5.68
CA ASP A 80 -13.74 -14.48 7.07
C ASP A 80 -12.61 -14.99 7.99
N ALA A 81 -11.39 -15.14 7.47
CA ALA A 81 -10.27 -15.54 8.32
C ALA A 81 -9.79 -14.34 9.15
N PRO A 82 -9.77 -14.42 10.48
CA PRO A 82 -9.17 -13.38 11.29
C PRO A 82 -7.70 -13.20 10.88
N PRO A 83 -7.15 -11.98 11.00
CA PRO A 83 -5.71 -11.80 10.83
C PRO A 83 -4.99 -12.77 11.77
N PRO A 84 -3.81 -13.29 11.38
CA PRO A 84 -3.02 -14.13 12.27
C PRO A 84 -2.87 -13.43 13.62
N ALA A 85 -3.17 -14.10 14.71
CA ALA A 85 -2.90 -13.55 16.03
C ALA A 85 -1.37 -13.38 16.16
N PRO A 86 -0.88 -12.22 16.60
CA PRO A 86 0.55 -12.04 16.81
C PRO A 86 0.98 -12.92 17.99
N GLU A 87 1.81 -13.93 17.72
CA GLU A 87 2.45 -14.76 18.75
C GLU A 87 3.65 -14.04 19.38
N GLU A 88 4.11 -12.95 18.75
CA GLU A 88 5.30 -12.21 19.18
C GLU A 88 4.92 -10.81 19.64
N PRO A 89 5.24 -10.44 20.90
CA PRO A 89 5.02 -9.10 21.41
C PRO A 89 5.75 -8.04 20.58
N GLY A 90 5.01 -7.03 20.10
CA GLY A 90 5.53 -5.96 19.24
C GLY A 90 5.43 -6.22 17.74
N LEU A 91 4.96 -7.41 17.31
CA LEU A 91 4.59 -7.69 15.92
C LEU A 91 3.09 -7.51 15.75
N GLU A 92 2.69 -6.67 14.81
CA GLU A 92 1.30 -6.50 14.40
C GLU A 92 1.08 -7.05 13.00
N PHE A 93 -0.12 -7.55 12.72
CA PHE A 93 -0.55 -7.95 11.38
C PHE A 93 -1.59 -6.96 10.86
N PHE A 94 -1.39 -6.51 9.65
CA PHE A 94 -2.34 -5.73 8.88
C PHE A 94 -2.76 -6.55 7.66
N THR A 95 -4.03 -6.79 7.51
CA THR A 95 -4.59 -7.45 6.31
C THR A 95 -5.47 -6.45 5.58
N TRP A 96 -5.23 -6.29 4.26
CA TRP A 96 -6.02 -5.39 3.44
C TRP A 96 -7.51 -5.75 3.50
N GLY A 97 -8.37 -4.75 3.58
CA GLY A 97 -9.82 -4.94 3.50
C GLY A 97 -10.28 -5.42 2.12
N ARG A 98 -9.65 -4.94 1.05
CA ARG A 98 -9.82 -5.47 -0.31
C ARG A 98 -8.93 -6.68 -0.53
N ARG A 99 -9.29 -7.52 -1.50
CA ARG A 99 -8.64 -8.79 -1.75
C ARG A 99 -7.13 -8.68 -2.00
N HIS A 100 -6.69 -7.65 -2.72
CA HIS A 100 -5.30 -7.43 -3.11
C HIS A 100 -4.92 -5.96 -3.00
N ILE A 101 -3.66 -5.67 -2.76
CA ILE A 101 -3.11 -4.31 -2.78
C ILE A 101 -3.38 -3.60 -4.12
N GLU A 102 -3.41 -4.33 -5.24
CA GLU A 102 -3.71 -3.79 -6.56
C GLU A 102 -5.13 -3.21 -6.66
N SER A 103 -6.07 -3.63 -5.82
CA SER A 103 -7.44 -3.09 -5.82
C SER A 103 -7.47 -1.58 -5.49
N TYR A 104 -6.48 -1.08 -4.75
CA TYR A 104 -6.35 0.34 -4.40
C TYR A 104 -5.66 1.17 -5.51
N LEU A 105 -5.18 0.53 -6.57
CA LEU A 105 -4.60 1.17 -7.74
C LEU A 105 -5.61 1.42 -8.86
N LEU A 106 -6.84 0.97 -8.70
CA LEU A 106 -7.91 1.18 -9.66
C LEU A 106 -8.44 2.61 -9.54
N VAL A 107 -7.60 3.57 -9.90
CA VAL A 107 -7.88 5.01 -9.91
C VAL A 107 -7.76 5.51 -11.35
N PRO A 108 -8.87 5.92 -12.01
CA PRO A 108 -8.90 6.27 -13.43
C PRO A 108 -7.82 7.27 -13.82
N ASP A 109 -7.74 8.38 -13.09
CA ASP A 109 -6.80 9.46 -13.37
C ASP A 109 -5.35 9.06 -13.16
N ALA A 110 -5.06 8.22 -12.16
CA ALA A 110 -3.72 7.71 -11.93
C ALA A 110 -3.28 6.78 -13.09
N ILE A 111 -4.17 5.91 -13.56
CA ILE A 111 -3.92 5.04 -14.73
C ILE A 111 -3.68 5.90 -15.97
N ARG A 112 -4.53 6.90 -16.22
CA ARG A 112 -4.38 7.83 -17.34
C ARG A 112 -3.02 8.54 -17.32
N ARG A 113 -2.63 9.10 -16.16
CA ARG A 113 -1.33 9.76 -16.01
C ARG A 113 -0.16 8.79 -16.16
N SER A 114 -0.27 7.59 -15.61
CA SER A 114 0.81 6.57 -15.67
C SER A 114 1.15 6.17 -17.12
N LEU A 115 0.16 6.19 -17.99
CA LEU A 115 0.27 5.85 -19.42
C LEU A 115 0.42 7.06 -20.33
N ARG A 116 0.35 8.28 -19.78
CA ARG A 116 0.36 9.54 -20.56
C ARG A 116 -0.72 9.56 -21.63
N LEU A 117 -1.92 9.09 -21.31
CA LEU A 117 -3.07 9.12 -22.20
C LEU A 117 -3.65 10.53 -22.23
N ALA A 118 -4.28 10.87 -23.36
CA ALA A 118 -5.01 12.13 -23.51
C ALA A 118 -6.18 12.21 -22.51
N ALA A 119 -6.58 13.42 -22.15
CA ALA A 119 -7.65 13.63 -21.17
C ALA A 119 -9.01 13.13 -21.66
N ASP A 120 -9.22 13.13 -22.99
CA ASP A 120 -10.41 12.67 -23.69
C ASP A 120 -10.36 11.18 -24.10
N ASP A 121 -9.33 10.45 -23.68
CA ASP A 121 -9.24 9.00 -23.96
C ASP A 121 -10.31 8.24 -23.17
N SER A 122 -11.40 7.90 -23.83
CA SER A 122 -12.58 7.27 -23.24
C SER A 122 -12.39 5.78 -22.89
N ARG A 123 -11.23 5.18 -23.19
CA ARG A 123 -10.99 3.75 -22.91
C ARG A 123 -10.95 3.47 -21.42
N ILE A 124 -10.43 4.41 -20.64
CA ILE A 124 -10.39 4.28 -19.16
C ILE A 124 -11.80 4.24 -18.59
N GLU A 125 -12.63 5.22 -18.95
CA GLU A 125 -14.03 5.30 -18.47
C GLU A 125 -14.84 4.07 -18.91
N ARG A 126 -14.61 3.59 -20.13
CA ARG A 126 -15.25 2.36 -20.64
C ARG A 126 -14.83 1.17 -19.79
N PHE A 127 -13.53 1.01 -19.49
CA PHE A 127 -13.03 -0.06 -18.64
C PHE A 127 -13.69 -0.03 -17.26
N PHE A 128 -13.70 1.12 -16.59
CA PHE A 128 -14.27 1.25 -15.25
C PHE A 128 -15.77 0.95 -15.24
N ARG A 129 -16.50 1.36 -16.26
CA ARG A 129 -17.94 1.13 -16.36
C ARG A 129 -18.31 -0.31 -16.69
N SER A 130 -17.52 -1.00 -17.53
CA SER A 130 -17.87 -2.34 -18.03
C SER A 130 -17.23 -3.48 -17.27
N GLU A 131 -16.12 -3.25 -16.57
CA GLU A 131 -15.28 -4.31 -16.02
C GLU A 131 -15.18 -4.27 -14.49
N LEU A 132 -15.57 -3.17 -13.88
CA LEU A 132 -15.45 -2.99 -12.42
C LEU A 132 -16.82 -2.79 -11.79
N PRO A 133 -16.97 -3.15 -10.51
CA PRO A 133 -18.11 -2.74 -9.70
C PRO A 133 -18.27 -1.21 -9.68
N ALA A 134 -19.44 -0.73 -9.34
CA ALA A 134 -19.67 0.70 -9.11
C ALA A 134 -18.70 1.24 -8.04
N PRO A 135 -18.25 2.50 -8.16
CA PRO A 135 -17.25 3.08 -7.23
C PRO A 135 -17.71 3.11 -5.76
N ASP A 136 -19.01 3.10 -5.52
CA ASP A 136 -19.67 3.09 -4.20
C ASP A 136 -20.06 1.69 -3.73
N ASP A 137 -19.89 0.66 -4.56
CA ASP A 137 -20.13 -0.74 -4.18
C ASP A 137 -18.86 -1.33 -3.52
N GLU A 138 -18.57 -0.86 -2.30
CA GLU A 138 -17.40 -1.36 -1.56
C GLU A 138 -17.45 -2.87 -1.29
N PRO A 139 -18.60 -3.51 -0.99
CA PRO A 139 -18.67 -4.98 -0.89
C PRO A 139 -18.14 -5.69 -2.13
N ALA A 140 -18.57 -5.30 -3.33
CA ALA A 140 -18.10 -5.91 -4.58
C ALA A 140 -16.62 -5.56 -4.87
N LEU A 141 -16.18 -4.33 -4.57
CA LEU A 141 -14.79 -3.92 -4.68
C LEU A 141 -13.86 -4.71 -3.76
N ARG A 142 -14.33 -5.10 -2.58
CA ARG A 142 -13.57 -5.94 -1.63
C ARG A 142 -13.29 -7.32 -2.18
N GLU A 143 -14.22 -7.90 -2.93
CA GLU A 143 -14.08 -9.24 -3.53
C GLU A 143 -13.40 -9.24 -4.89
N LEU A 144 -13.19 -8.08 -5.48
CA LEU A 144 -12.60 -7.93 -6.81
C LEU A 144 -11.18 -8.53 -6.87
N ALA A 145 -10.99 -9.48 -7.78
CA ALA A 145 -9.67 -10.02 -8.08
C ALA A 145 -8.86 -9.05 -8.97
N ALA A 146 -8.22 -8.07 -8.37
CA ALA A 146 -7.52 -7.01 -9.11
C ALA A 146 -6.16 -7.44 -9.71
N LYS A 147 -5.44 -8.38 -9.10
CA LYS A 147 -4.14 -8.88 -9.62
C LYS A 147 -4.18 -9.29 -11.10
N PRO A 148 -5.18 -10.09 -11.57
CA PRO A 148 -5.29 -10.46 -12.98
C PRO A 148 -5.50 -9.27 -13.92
N LEU A 149 -6.08 -8.17 -13.48
CA LEU A 149 -6.29 -6.98 -14.30
C LEU A 149 -4.95 -6.35 -14.71
N PHE A 150 -3.96 -6.38 -13.81
CA PHE A 150 -2.61 -5.84 -14.01
C PHE A 150 -1.60 -6.89 -14.52
N ALA A 151 -2.01 -8.13 -14.73
CA ALA A 151 -1.11 -9.17 -15.25
C ALA A 151 -0.68 -8.85 -16.70
N ALA A 152 0.42 -9.47 -17.14
CA ALA A 152 0.78 -9.45 -18.56
C ALA A 152 -0.38 -10.03 -19.39
N HIS A 153 -0.74 -9.33 -20.47
CA HIS A 153 -1.95 -9.63 -21.28
C HIS A 153 -3.25 -9.61 -20.47
N GLY A 154 -3.25 -8.96 -19.31
CA GLY A 154 -4.43 -8.73 -18.49
C GLY A 154 -5.44 -7.81 -19.18
N ARG A 155 -6.61 -7.68 -18.54
CA ARG A 155 -7.74 -6.94 -19.14
C ARG A 155 -7.39 -5.47 -19.41
N LEU A 156 -6.66 -4.80 -18.48
CA LEU A 156 -6.20 -3.43 -18.65
C LEU A 156 -5.28 -3.30 -19.88
N GLU A 157 -4.30 -4.19 -20.02
CA GLU A 157 -3.36 -4.15 -21.14
C GLU A 157 -4.10 -4.34 -22.49
N ARG A 158 -5.00 -5.32 -22.57
CA ARG A 158 -5.76 -5.59 -23.78
C ARG A 158 -6.62 -4.41 -24.22
N LEU A 159 -7.28 -3.74 -23.27
CA LEU A 159 -8.14 -2.61 -23.60
C LEU A 159 -7.35 -1.35 -23.96
N LEU A 160 -6.27 -1.10 -23.25
CA LEU A 160 -5.48 0.12 -23.42
C LEU A 160 -4.38 0.00 -24.48
N GLY A 161 -4.11 -1.23 -24.96
CA GLY A 161 -3.05 -1.51 -25.93
C GLY A 161 -1.64 -1.30 -25.35
N ARG A 162 -1.53 -1.18 -24.03
CA ARG A 162 -0.27 -0.91 -23.31
C ARG A 162 -0.26 -1.62 -21.97
N ARG A 163 0.90 -2.12 -21.59
CA ARG A 163 1.09 -2.72 -20.26
C ARG A 163 0.91 -1.68 -19.16
N VAL A 164 0.07 -2.02 -18.18
CA VAL A 164 -0.18 -1.21 -16.99
C VAL A 164 0.56 -1.83 -15.82
N SER A 165 1.60 -1.18 -15.33
CA SER A 165 2.36 -1.67 -14.19
C SER A 165 1.79 -1.10 -12.88
N PRO A 166 1.50 -1.95 -11.86
CA PRO A 166 1.07 -1.49 -10.54
C PRO A 166 1.96 -0.38 -9.97
N GLY A 167 3.28 -0.56 -10.02
CA GLY A 167 4.22 0.43 -9.52
C GLY A 167 4.23 1.76 -10.30
N GLN A 168 3.92 1.75 -11.61
CA GLN A 168 3.77 2.99 -12.38
C GLN A 168 2.50 3.74 -11.99
N VAL A 169 1.39 3.01 -11.82
CA VAL A 169 0.13 3.62 -11.37
C VAL A 169 0.30 4.19 -9.96
N ALA A 170 0.87 3.43 -9.03
CA ALA A 170 1.14 3.91 -7.68
C ALA A 170 1.97 5.21 -7.66
N ARG A 171 3.01 5.31 -8.51
CA ARG A 171 3.82 6.53 -8.65
C ARG A 171 3.06 7.71 -9.27
N ALA A 172 2.04 7.44 -10.06
CA ALA A 172 1.21 8.47 -10.67
C ALA A 172 0.05 8.93 -9.77
N MET A 173 -0.22 8.23 -8.67
CA MET A 173 -1.24 8.63 -7.70
C MET A 173 -0.83 9.88 -6.93
N ARG A 174 -1.82 10.73 -6.67
CA ARG A 174 -1.70 11.92 -5.82
C ARG A 174 -2.15 11.60 -4.40
N SER A 175 -1.73 12.39 -3.44
CA SER A 175 -2.13 12.21 -2.03
C SER A 175 -3.66 12.16 -1.84
N GLY A 176 -4.41 13.01 -2.57
CA GLY A 176 -5.87 13.03 -2.51
C GLY A 176 -6.56 11.78 -3.09
N GLU A 177 -5.85 10.94 -3.84
CA GLU A 177 -6.37 9.72 -4.48
C GLU A 177 -6.07 8.45 -3.68
N LEU A 178 -5.30 8.57 -2.59
CA LEU A 178 -5.04 7.45 -1.71
C LEU A 178 -6.32 7.08 -0.94
N HIS A 179 -6.70 5.83 -0.98
CA HIS A 179 -7.82 5.29 -0.22
C HIS A 179 -7.60 5.47 1.29
N GLY A 180 -8.68 5.60 2.08
CA GLY A 180 -8.61 5.77 3.54
C GLY A 180 -7.73 4.71 4.20
N GLU A 181 -7.96 3.45 3.91
CA GLU A 181 -7.19 2.33 4.45
C GLU A 181 -5.69 2.39 4.12
N VAL A 182 -5.34 2.87 2.92
CA VAL A 182 -3.93 3.10 2.55
C VAL A 182 -3.32 4.20 3.41
N ARG A 183 -4.06 5.30 3.64
CA ARG A 183 -3.61 6.40 4.50
C ARG A 183 -3.43 5.93 5.94
N ASP A 184 -4.37 5.12 6.45
CA ASP A 184 -4.32 4.58 7.81
C ASP A 184 -3.08 3.68 7.99
N LEU A 185 -2.77 2.83 7.01
CA LEU A 185 -1.55 2.05 7.02
C LEU A 185 -0.30 2.94 7.04
N LEU A 186 -0.23 3.95 6.15
CA LEU A 186 0.93 4.85 6.08
C LEU A 186 1.08 5.68 7.37
N ALA A 187 -0.02 6.09 8.00
CA ALA A 187 -0.01 6.77 9.29
C ALA A 187 0.52 5.86 10.41
N ARG A 188 0.10 4.58 10.44
CA ARG A 188 0.66 3.58 11.39
C ARG A 188 2.16 3.40 11.20
N LEU A 189 2.65 3.35 9.96
CA LEU A 189 4.09 3.27 9.66
C LEU A 189 4.83 4.53 10.15
N CYS A 190 4.26 5.72 9.93
CA CYS A 190 4.82 6.96 10.47
C CYS A 190 4.90 6.90 12.01
N ALA A 191 3.84 6.48 12.68
CA ALA A 191 3.80 6.36 14.14
C ALA A 191 4.85 5.36 14.66
N GLY A 192 4.95 4.17 14.06
CA GLY A 192 5.94 3.16 14.41
C GLY A 192 7.39 3.64 14.26
N LEU A 193 7.65 4.50 13.28
CA LEU A 193 8.96 5.12 13.03
C LEU A 193 9.20 6.42 13.82
N GLY A 194 8.20 6.91 14.57
CA GLY A 194 8.26 8.20 15.23
C GLY A 194 8.38 9.38 14.26
N ILE A 195 7.91 9.22 13.03
CA ILE A 195 7.82 10.27 12.03
C ILE A 195 6.56 11.10 12.35
N ARG A 196 6.74 12.38 12.67
CA ARG A 196 5.61 13.29 12.84
C ARG A 196 5.00 13.57 11.46
N GLU A 197 3.70 13.38 11.32
CA GLU A 197 2.97 13.87 10.16
C GLU A 197 3.16 15.39 10.08
N ALA A 198 3.60 15.88 8.93
CA ALA A 198 3.49 17.30 8.66
C ALA A 198 1.99 17.62 8.69
N ALA A 199 1.55 18.42 9.65
CA ALA A 199 0.17 18.86 9.74
C ALA A 199 -0.25 19.33 8.34
N THR A 200 -1.23 18.66 7.75
CA THR A 200 -1.80 19.09 6.48
C THR A 200 -2.40 20.47 6.73
N VAL A 201 -1.66 21.50 6.30
CA VAL A 201 -2.17 22.87 6.33
C VAL A 201 -3.37 22.89 5.39
N VAL A 202 -4.56 22.71 5.96
CA VAL A 202 -5.80 23.03 5.28
C VAL A 202 -5.73 24.52 4.98
N ARG A 203 -5.27 24.88 3.78
CA ARG A 203 -5.38 26.24 3.29
C ARG A 203 -6.85 26.58 3.27
N ARG A 204 -7.32 27.29 4.32
CA ARG A 204 -8.62 27.95 4.27
C ARG A 204 -8.66 28.79 3.00
N PRO A 205 -9.72 28.67 2.19
CA PRO A 205 -9.86 29.58 1.06
C PRO A 205 -9.84 31.01 1.60
N LEU A 206 -8.96 31.83 1.05
CA LEU A 206 -8.95 33.27 1.26
C LEU A 206 -10.35 33.80 0.90
N ARG A 207 -11.11 34.26 1.89
CA ARG A 207 -12.26 35.10 1.62
C ARG A 207 -11.71 36.42 1.10
N ILE A 208 -11.90 36.63 -0.17
CA ILE A 208 -11.71 37.93 -0.80
C ILE A 208 -12.93 38.76 -0.42
N PRO A 209 -12.77 40.00 0.09
CA PRO A 209 -13.83 40.89 0.46
C PRO A 209 -14.67 41.35 -0.73
#